data_249a055cf3f2640bcb5feb2b4b67d20b
#
_entry.id   249a055cf3f2640bcb5feb2b4b67d20b
#
_cell.length_a   1.000
_cell.length_b   1.000
_cell.length_c   1.000
_cell.angle_alpha   90.00
_cell.angle_beta   90.00
_cell.angle_gamma   90.00
#
_symmetry.space_group_name_H-M   'P 1'
#
loop_
_entity.id
_entity.type
_entity.pdbx_description
1 polymer ?
#
loop_
_entity_poly.entity_id
_entity_poly.type
_entity_poly.pdbx_seq_one_letter_code
_entity_poly.pdbx_strand_id
1 'polypeptide(L)'
;LEDRPDLREDAALIREQANRCRDILRDMGRAGKDDLHLRQAPLSTVLHEAAEPHLNRGKEIQFEEGPLDGGSLQQPTILRKPEIIHGLRNLVQNAVDFARNRVWIEAAWDAEEITLYIYDDGHGFPPHILGRIGDPFMRQRRSESDRTQRPEYQGMGLGLFIAKTLLERTGARLSFGNGNTQPDPHPSERCGALIEVTWPRAKIDALQGENAIPLGENKWIEV
;
A
#
# COMPACT_ATOMS: atom_id res chain seq x y z
N LEU A 1 -37.39 5.67 -3.11
CA LEU A 1 -36.16 4.84 -3.01
C LEU A 1 -36.43 3.33 -2.92
N GLU A 2 -37.69 2.92 -2.66
CA GLU A 2 -38.01 1.48 -2.54
C GLU A 2 -38.04 0.73 -3.87
N ASP A 3 -38.23 1.45 -4.98
CA ASP A 3 -38.36 0.86 -6.33
C ASP A 3 -37.09 0.91 -7.22
N ARG A 4 -35.96 1.36 -6.69
CA ARG A 4 -34.72 1.54 -7.46
C ARG A 4 -33.54 0.85 -6.75
N PRO A 5 -33.31 -0.46 -6.99
CA PRO A 5 -32.21 -1.21 -6.39
C PRO A 5 -30.83 -0.66 -6.75
N ASP A 6 -30.66 -0.16 -7.98
CA ASP A 6 -29.46 0.52 -8.47
C ASP A 6 -29.06 1.73 -7.61
N LEU A 7 -30.02 2.55 -7.19
CA LEU A 7 -29.76 3.71 -6.32
C LEU A 7 -29.43 3.30 -4.89
N ARG A 8 -29.91 2.15 -4.40
CA ARG A 8 -29.56 1.61 -3.08
C ARG A 8 -28.11 1.14 -3.05
N GLU A 9 -27.68 0.45 -4.09
CA GLU A 9 -26.31 -0.01 -4.25
C GLU A 9 -25.35 1.17 -4.34
N ASP A 10 -25.65 2.18 -5.16
CA ASP A 10 -24.86 3.40 -5.26
C ASP A 10 -24.79 4.16 -3.93
N ALA A 11 -25.89 4.25 -3.20
CA ALA A 11 -25.93 4.91 -1.89
C ALA A 11 -25.14 4.12 -0.82
N ALA A 12 -25.18 2.79 -0.85
CA ALA A 12 -24.39 1.94 0.02
C ALA A 12 -22.89 2.11 -0.24
N LEU A 13 -22.49 2.12 -1.51
CA LEU A 13 -21.11 2.34 -1.95
C LEU A 13 -20.60 3.73 -1.54
N ILE A 14 -21.38 4.78 -1.77
CA ILE A 14 -21.03 6.15 -1.32
C ILE A 14 -20.84 6.20 0.19
N ARG A 15 -21.73 5.55 0.95
CA ARG A 15 -21.62 5.49 2.42
C ARG A 15 -20.37 4.76 2.88
N GLU A 16 -20.04 3.65 2.25
CA GLU A 16 -18.82 2.88 2.54
C GLU A 16 -17.57 3.73 2.31
N GLN A 17 -17.48 4.41 1.16
CA GLN A 17 -16.34 5.27 0.84
C GLN A 17 -16.28 6.50 1.76
N ALA A 18 -17.40 7.09 2.11
CA ALA A 18 -17.45 8.19 3.09
C ALA A 18 -16.99 7.75 4.49
N ASN A 19 -17.38 6.55 4.92
CA ASN A 19 -16.91 5.97 6.17
C ASN A 19 -15.40 5.72 6.14
N ARG A 20 -14.89 5.16 5.04
CA ARG A 20 -13.45 4.94 4.83
C ARG A 20 -12.65 6.24 4.88
N CYS A 21 -13.12 7.29 4.18
CA CYS A 21 -12.50 8.61 4.27
C CYS A 21 -12.53 9.16 5.70
N ARG A 22 -13.64 9.02 6.41
CA ARG A 22 -13.78 9.45 7.80
C ARG A 22 -12.81 8.72 8.72
N ASP A 23 -12.64 7.42 8.54
CA ASP A 23 -11.74 6.62 9.38
C ASP A 23 -10.27 7.00 9.13
N ILE A 24 -9.88 7.21 7.86
CA ILE A 24 -8.56 7.76 7.52
C ILE A 24 -8.33 9.12 8.19
N LEU A 25 -9.29 10.05 8.10
CA LEU A 25 -9.18 11.38 8.70
C LEU A 25 -9.12 11.30 10.23
N ARG A 26 -9.88 10.38 10.85
CA ARG A 26 -9.86 10.16 12.31
C ARG A 26 -8.51 9.65 12.78
N ASP A 27 -7.93 8.68 12.06
CA ASP A 27 -6.63 8.11 12.40
C ASP A 27 -5.51 9.15 12.20
N MET A 28 -5.58 9.96 11.14
CA MET A 28 -4.68 11.10 10.94
C MET A 28 -4.81 12.14 12.07
N GLY A 29 -6.02 12.38 12.57
CA GLY A 29 -6.26 13.33 13.68
C GLY A 29 -5.78 12.82 15.04
N ARG A 30 -5.75 11.50 15.26
CA ARG A 30 -5.25 10.86 16.49
C ARG A 30 -3.73 10.82 16.56
N ALA A 31 -3.04 10.73 15.44
CA ALA A 31 -1.57 10.67 15.38
C ALA A 31 -0.87 11.89 16.02
N GLY A 32 -1.59 12.94 16.35
CA GLY A 32 -1.04 14.14 17.00
C GLY A 32 -0.83 14.06 18.50
N LYS A 33 -1.30 13.01 19.20
CA LYS A 33 -1.30 12.91 20.66
C LYS A 33 -0.51 11.74 21.25
N ASP A 34 0.02 10.84 20.41
CA ASP A 34 0.70 9.65 20.90
C ASP A 34 2.21 9.86 21.05
N ASP A 35 2.78 9.16 22.03
CA ASP A 35 4.20 9.17 22.39
C ASP A 35 5.12 8.96 21.18
N LEU A 36 6.22 9.71 21.12
CA LEU A 36 7.20 9.66 20.02
C LEU A 36 7.72 8.24 19.74
N HIS A 37 7.82 7.38 20.78
CA HIS A 37 8.24 5.99 20.64
C HIS A 37 7.23 5.09 19.89
N LEU A 38 5.93 5.43 19.93
CA LEU A 38 4.89 4.72 19.17
C LEU A 38 4.82 5.14 17.69
N ARG A 39 5.57 6.18 17.32
CA ARG A 39 5.60 6.74 15.95
C ARG A 39 6.64 6.10 15.04
N GLN A 40 7.42 5.20 15.56
CA GLN A 40 8.50 4.53 14.84
C GLN A 40 8.33 3.02 14.93
N ALA A 41 8.62 2.33 13.84
CA ALA A 41 8.61 0.87 13.81
C ALA A 41 9.59 0.35 12.74
N PRO A 42 10.10 -0.87 12.88
CA PRO A 42 10.81 -1.55 11.81
C PRO A 42 9.95 -1.57 10.53
N LEU A 43 10.59 -1.48 9.38
CA LEU A 43 9.91 -1.49 8.08
C LEU A 43 8.95 -2.69 7.94
N SER A 44 9.42 -3.90 8.32
CA SER A 44 8.59 -5.11 8.32
C SER A 44 7.31 -4.97 9.13
N THR A 45 7.39 -4.40 10.32
CA THR A 45 6.21 -4.20 11.17
C THR A 45 5.16 -3.34 10.49
N VAL A 46 5.58 -2.25 9.81
CA VAL A 46 4.65 -1.37 9.08
C VAL A 46 4.04 -2.07 7.87
N LEU A 47 4.82 -2.90 7.16
CA LEU A 47 4.33 -3.69 6.03
C LEU A 47 3.28 -4.73 6.49
N HIS A 48 3.58 -5.46 7.55
CA HIS A 48 2.64 -6.43 8.13
C HIS A 48 1.36 -5.75 8.65
N GLU A 49 1.46 -4.61 9.33
CA GLU A 49 0.31 -3.83 9.78
C GLU A 49 -0.59 -3.37 8.62
N ALA A 50 0.01 -2.96 7.51
CA ALA A 50 -0.74 -2.58 6.32
C ALA A 50 -1.44 -3.78 5.67
N ALA A 51 -0.82 -4.96 5.68
CA ALA A 51 -1.34 -6.17 5.06
C ALA A 51 -2.33 -6.94 5.96
N GLU A 52 -2.28 -6.76 7.28
CA GLU A 52 -3.06 -7.51 8.27
C GLU A 52 -4.55 -7.68 7.92
N PRO A 53 -5.30 -6.62 7.49
CA PRO A 53 -6.72 -6.77 7.14
C PRO A 53 -6.99 -7.69 5.95
N HIS A 54 -5.94 -8.05 5.19
CA HIS A 54 -6.04 -8.79 3.95
C HIS A 54 -5.49 -10.22 4.02
N LEU A 55 -4.81 -10.60 5.12
CA LEU A 55 -4.18 -11.92 5.30
C LEU A 55 -5.17 -13.09 5.20
N ASN A 56 -6.42 -12.89 5.63
CA ASN A 56 -7.43 -13.94 5.68
C ASN A 56 -8.46 -13.89 4.53
N ARG A 57 -8.09 -13.28 3.39
CA ARG A 57 -9.00 -13.11 2.25
C ARG A 57 -8.88 -14.21 1.19
N GLY A 58 -8.32 -15.37 1.55
CA GLY A 58 -8.19 -16.51 0.65
C GLY A 58 -7.07 -16.40 -0.38
N LYS A 59 -6.14 -15.44 -0.20
CA LYS A 59 -4.93 -15.29 -1.01
C LYS A 59 -3.71 -15.45 -0.11
N GLU A 60 -2.66 -16.04 -0.65
CA GLU A 60 -1.36 -16.13 0.01
C GLU A 60 -0.63 -14.79 -0.15
N ILE A 61 -0.14 -14.22 0.96
CA ILE A 61 0.71 -13.02 0.93
C ILE A 61 2.10 -13.42 1.42
N GLN A 62 3.10 -13.27 0.57
CA GLN A 62 4.50 -13.56 0.87
C GLN A 62 5.27 -12.26 1.07
N PHE A 63 6.16 -12.24 2.08
CA PHE A 63 7.00 -11.10 2.40
C PHE A 63 8.46 -11.48 2.17
N GLU A 64 9.19 -10.63 1.48
CA GLU A 64 10.64 -10.73 1.30
C GLU A 64 11.28 -9.39 1.63
N GLU A 65 12.31 -9.41 2.46
CA GLU A 65 12.95 -8.18 2.94
C GLU A 65 14.46 -8.36 2.95
N GLY A 66 15.18 -7.36 2.46
CA GLY A 66 16.63 -7.41 2.44
C GLY A 66 17.30 -6.13 1.96
N PRO A 67 18.58 -5.96 2.27
CA PRO A 67 19.36 -4.87 1.71
C PRO A 67 19.62 -5.09 0.22
N LEU A 68 19.67 -4.00 -0.53
CA LEU A 68 20.29 -3.98 -1.86
C LEU A 68 21.80 -4.15 -1.73
N ASP A 69 22.47 -4.46 -2.87
CA ASP A 69 23.92 -4.63 -2.90
C ASP A 69 24.64 -3.41 -2.29
N GLY A 70 25.44 -3.67 -1.25
CA GLY A 70 26.13 -2.61 -0.49
C GLY A 70 25.31 -1.93 0.61
N GLY A 71 24.05 -2.30 0.77
CA GLY A 71 23.19 -1.79 1.85
C GLY A 71 23.53 -2.40 3.22
N SER A 72 23.12 -1.70 4.30
CA SER A 72 23.21 -2.23 5.65
C SER A 72 22.32 -3.44 5.86
N LEU A 73 22.83 -4.49 6.50
CA LEU A 73 22.00 -5.64 6.93
C LEU A 73 20.94 -5.24 7.97
N GLN A 74 21.13 -4.10 8.65
CA GLN A 74 20.14 -3.61 9.60
C GLN A 74 18.94 -3.01 8.89
N GLN A 75 17.77 -3.54 9.20
CA GLN A 75 16.49 -3.07 8.69
C GLN A 75 16.25 -1.61 9.10
N PRO A 76 15.72 -0.75 8.17
CA PRO A 76 15.33 0.60 8.51
C PRO A 76 14.22 0.64 9.56
N THR A 77 14.33 1.59 10.49
CA THR A 77 13.24 1.98 11.38
C THR A 77 12.55 3.20 10.76
N ILE A 78 11.30 3.07 10.39
CA ILE A 78 10.59 4.12 9.67
C ILE A 78 9.52 4.80 10.53
N LEU A 79 9.15 6.01 10.12
CA LEU A 79 8.05 6.73 10.75
C LEU A 79 6.72 6.03 10.45
N ARG A 80 5.99 5.69 11.51
CA ARG A 80 4.67 5.07 11.44
C ARG A 80 3.59 6.14 11.16
N LYS A 81 3.70 6.80 9.99
CA LYS A 81 2.75 7.81 9.55
C LYS A 81 1.46 7.15 9.05
N PRO A 82 0.28 7.65 9.42
CA PRO A 82 -1.00 7.14 8.90
C PRO A 82 -1.06 7.12 7.38
N GLU A 83 -0.46 8.11 6.72
CA GLU A 83 -0.39 8.18 5.26
C GLU A 83 0.34 6.99 4.67
N ILE A 84 1.43 6.53 5.31
CA ILE A 84 2.18 5.35 4.86
C ILE A 84 1.32 4.10 5.04
N ILE A 85 0.78 3.88 6.25
CA ILE A 85 -0.02 2.69 6.58
C ILE A 85 -1.26 2.59 5.68
N HIS A 86 -2.02 3.67 5.54
CA HIS A 86 -3.24 3.66 4.72
C HIS A 86 -2.93 3.60 3.22
N GLY A 87 -1.86 4.27 2.78
CA GLY A 87 -1.40 4.17 1.40
C GLY A 87 -1.03 2.73 1.04
N LEU A 88 -0.18 2.10 1.84
CA LEU A 88 0.22 0.70 1.65
C LEU A 88 -0.96 -0.26 1.75
N ARG A 89 -1.87 -0.08 2.72
CA ARG A 89 -3.09 -0.89 2.85
C ARG A 89 -3.94 -0.86 1.57
N ASN A 90 -4.08 0.30 0.94
CA ASN A 90 -4.81 0.41 -0.33
C ASN A 90 -4.09 -0.31 -1.48
N LEU A 91 -2.74 -0.28 -1.53
CA LEU A 91 -1.98 -1.01 -2.53
C LEU A 91 -2.12 -2.52 -2.34
N VAL A 92 -1.95 -3.01 -1.10
CA VAL A 92 -2.10 -4.44 -0.75
C VAL A 92 -3.54 -4.91 -1.03
N GLN A 93 -4.53 -4.12 -0.65
CA GLN A 93 -5.93 -4.44 -0.96
C GLN A 93 -6.12 -4.63 -2.46
N ASN A 94 -5.61 -3.70 -3.27
CA ASN A 94 -5.72 -3.78 -4.72
C ASN A 94 -5.03 -5.05 -5.27
N ALA A 95 -3.82 -5.37 -4.81
CA ALA A 95 -3.12 -6.58 -5.23
C ALA A 95 -3.92 -7.85 -4.86
N VAL A 96 -4.43 -7.96 -3.62
CA VAL A 96 -5.26 -9.09 -3.17
C VAL A 96 -6.58 -9.19 -3.96
N ASP A 97 -7.21 -8.08 -4.30
CA ASP A 97 -8.48 -8.07 -5.05
C ASP A 97 -8.31 -8.57 -6.49
N PHE A 98 -7.14 -8.35 -7.09
CA PHE A 98 -6.85 -8.75 -8.48
C PHE A 98 -6.00 -10.01 -8.62
N ALA A 99 -5.31 -10.45 -7.56
CA ALA A 99 -4.57 -11.71 -7.56
C ALA A 99 -5.47 -12.90 -7.87
N ARG A 100 -4.92 -13.92 -8.51
CA ARG A 100 -5.55 -15.24 -8.62
C ARG A 100 -5.41 -16.02 -7.32
N ASN A 101 -4.18 -16.14 -6.82
CA ASN A 101 -3.85 -16.95 -5.65
C ASN A 101 -2.85 -16.26 -4.72
N ARG A 102 -1.92 -15.45 -5.25
CA ARG A 102 -0.73 -15.03 -4.52
C ARG A 102 -0.36 -13.57 -4.76
N VAL A 103 0.12 -12.92 -3.70
CA VAL A 103 0.68 -11.58 -3.68
C VAL A 103 2.06 -11.64 -3.05
N TRP A 104 3.04 -10.93 -3.61
CA TRP A 104 4.39 -10.77 -3.03
C TRP A 104 4.60 -9.31 -2.66
N ILE A 105 5.14 -9.10 -1.48
CA ILE A 105 5.52 -7.80 -0.95
C ILE A 105 7.01 -7.87 -0.65
N GLU A 106 7.81 -7.20 -1.47
CA GLU A 106 9.27 -7.18 -1.34
C GLU A 106 9.73 -5.81 -0.91
N ALA A 107 10.57 -5.75 0.11
CA ALA A 107 11.17 -4.51 0.58
C ALA A 107 12.70 -4.60 0.47
N ALA A 108 13.27 -3.61 -0.20
CA ALA A 108 14.70 -3.48 -0.38
C ALA A 108 15.17 -2.09 0.07
N TRP A 109 16.39 -2.00 0.58
CA TRP A 109 16.96 -0.73 1.02
C TRP A 109 18.47 -0.66 0.83
N ASP A 110 18.95 0.55 0.64
CA ASP A 110 20.35 0.90 0.68
C ASP A 110 20.61 2.11 1.60
N ALA A 111 21.68 2.86 1.39
CA ALA A 111 21.99 4.05 2.17
C ALA A 111 21.09 5.25 1.85
N GLU A 112 20.51 5.31 0.66
CA GLU A 112 19.82 6.47 0.12
C GLU A 112 18.30 6.28 -0.02
N GLU A 113 17.86 5.07 -0.36
CA GLU A 113 16.47 4.78 -0.69
C GLU A 113 15.94 3.54 0.03
N ILE A 114 14.61 3.52 0.20
CA ILE A 114 13.82 2.35 0.59
C ILE A 114 12.83 2.12 -0.52
N THR A 115 12.88 0.94 -1.14
CA THR A 115 11.99 0.56 -2.25
C THR A 115 11.14 -0.63 -1.86
N LEU A 116 9.86 -0.54 -2.17
CA LEU A 116 8.87 -1.58 -1.96
C LEU A 116 8.30 -2.00 -3.32
N TYR A 117 8.27 -3.29 -3.56
CA TYR A 117 7.63 -3.89 -4.70
C TYR A 117 6.42 -4.71 -4.24
N ILE A 118 5.29 -4.52 -4.89
CA ILE A 118 4.08 -5.32 -4.68
C ILE A 118 3.71 -5.96 -6.01
N TYR A 119 3.73 -7.29 -6.04
CA TYR A 119 3.39 -8.10 -7.22
C TYR A 119 2.13 -8.91 -6.94
N ASP A 120 1.39 -9.23 -7.98
CA ASP A 120 0.35 -10.25 -7.95
C ASP A 120 0.49 -11.24 -9.12
N ASP A 121 -0.27 -12.33 -9.06
CA ASP A 121 -0.38 -13.34 -10.12
C ASP A 121 -1.64 -13.17 -10.97
N GLY A 122 -2.24 -11.98 -10.97
CA GLY A 122 -3.47 -11.67 -11.68
C GLY A 122 -3.28 -11.43 -13.18
N HIS A 123 -4.16 -10.62 -13.74
CA HIS A 123 -4.12 -10.26 -15.17
C HIS A 123 -3.25 -9.04 -15.48
N GLY A 124 -2.75 -8.37 -14.44
CA GLY A 124 -2.02 -7.12 -14.59
C GLY A 124 -2.91 -5.94 -14.99
N PHE A 125 -2.25 -4.80 -15.19
CA PHE A 125 -2.91 -3.59 -15.67
C PHE A 125 -3.09 -3.61 -17.19
N PRO A 126 -4.26 -3.28 -17.72
CA PRO A 126 -4.43 -3.11 -19.16
C PRO A 126 -3.48 -2.03 -19.71
N PRO A 127 -2.82 -2.26 -20.86
CA PRO A 127 -1.82 -1.33 -21.40
C PRO A 127 -2.32 0.11 -21.58
N HIS A 128 -3.60 0.27 -21.92
CA HIS A 128 -4.20 1.58 -22.16
C HIS A 128 -4.43 2.42 -20.91
N ILE A 129 -4.32 1.84 -19.70
CA ILE A 129 -4.49 2.56 -18.43
C ILE A 129 -3.17 2.79 -17.70
N LEU A 130 -2.07 2.11 -18.06
CA LEU A 130 -0.79 2.19 -17.34
C LEU A 130 -0.31 3.64 -17.12
N GLY A 131 -0.39 4.49 -18.13
CA GLY A 131 0.00 5.90 -18.03
C GLY A 131 -0.96 6.80 -17.25
N ARG A 132 -2.08 6.27 -16.80
CA ARG A 132 -3.14 7.02 -16.10
C ARG A 132 -3.49 6.42 -14.74
N ILE A 133 -2.78 5.39 -14.32
CA ILE A 133 -2.99 4.77 -13.00
C ILE A 133 -2.71 5.82 -11.91
N GLY A 134 -3.63 5.91 -10.96
CA GLY A 134 -3.57 6.93 -9.93
C GLY A 134 -4.32 8.23 -10.29
N ASP A 135 -4.90 8.35 -11.49
CA ASP A 135 -5.87 9.40 -11.77
C ASP A 135 -7.20 9.11 -11.03
N PRO A 136 -7.90 10.12 -10.51
CA PRO A 136 -9.18 9.92 -9.85
C PRO A 136 -10.22 9.37 -10.82
N PHE A 137 -11.08 8.50 -10.34
CA PHE A 137 -12.22 7.93 -11.10
C PHE A 137 -11.87 7.05 -12.32
N MET A 138 -10.70 6.44 -12.34
CA MET A 138 -10.36 5.42 -13.34
C MET A 138 -11.19 4.16 -13.09
N ARG A 139 -12.38 4.10 -13.68
CA ARG A 139 -13.20 2.89 -13.70
C ARG A 139 -12.76 1.99 -14.85
N GLN A 140 -12.29 0.81 -14.56
CA GLN A 140 -12.32 -0.27 -15.53
C GLN A 140 -13.79 -0.69 -15.67
N ARG A 141 -14.41 -0.46 -16.84
CA ARG A 141 -15.70 -1.08 -17.15
C ARG A 141 -15.48 -2.58 -17.20
N ARG A 142 -15.89 -3.27 -16.14
CA ARG A 142 -15.93 -4.73 -16.14
C ARG A 142 -16.97 -5.19 -17.16
N SER A 143 -16.68 -6.30 -17.85
CA SER A 143 -17.68 -6.98 -18.68
C SER A 143 -18.85 -7.44 -17.80
N GLU A 144 -20.03 -7.62 -18.39
CA GLU A 144 -21.21 -8.12 -17.66
C GLU A 144 -20.95 -9.48 -16.97
N SER A 145 -20.07 -10.31 -17.54
CA SER A 145 -19.64 -11.59 -16.96
C SER A 145 -18.87 -11.43 -15.63
N ASP A 146 -18.10 -10.35 -15.45
CA ASP A 146 -17.36 -10.10 -14.20
C ASP A 146 -18.26 -9.59 -13.07
N ARG A 147 -19.39 -8.94 -13.42
CA ARG A 147 -20.37 -8.43 -12.45
C ARG A 147 -21.11 -9.56 -11.72
N THR A 148 -21.35 -10.69 -12.40
CA THR A 148 -22.09 -11.83 -11.84
C THR A 148 -21.24 -12.68 -10.92
N GLN A 149 -19.91 -12.67 -11.03
CA GLN A 149 -19.04 -13.53 -10.23
C GLN A 149 -18.59 -12.89 -8.91
N ARG A 150 -18.52 -11.56 -8.78
CA ARG A 150 -18.09 -10.85 -7.55
C ARG A 150 -18.77 -9.48 -7.42
N PRO A 151 -20.04 -9.41 -6.98
CA PRO A 151 -20.77 -8.15 -6.82
C PRO A 151 -20.18 -7.23 -5.73
N GLU A 152 -19.45 -7.80 -4.77
CA GLU A 152 -18.87 -7.08 -3.59
C GLU A 152 -17.67 -6.18 -3.94
N TYR A 153 -17.11 -6.28 -5.14
CA TYR A 153 -15.89 -5.56 -5.54
C TYR A 153 -16.14 -4.36 -6.47
N GLN A 154 -17.24 -3.66 -6.27
CA GLN A 154 -17.53 -2.41 -6.97
C GLN A 154 -16.72 -1.22 -6.40
N GLY A 155 -15.40 -1.34 -6.35
CA GLY A 155 -14.56 -0.21 -6.00
C GLY A 155 -14.66 0.90 -7.05
N MET A 156 -14.83 2.16 -6.63
CA MET A 156 -14.89 3.34 -7.50
C MET A 156 -13.57 3.65 -8.22
N GLY A 157 -12.59 2.76 -8.22
CA GLY A 157 -11.26 3.01 -8.80
C GLY A 157 -10.46 4.08 -8.05
N LEU A 158 -10.87 4.41 -6.82
CA LEU A 158 -10.21 5.43 -6.01
C LEU A 158 -9.05 4.89 -5.18
N GLY A 159 -8.97 3.58 -4.97
CA GLY A 159 -7.96 2.97 -4.09
C GLY A 159 -6.52 3.33 -4.48
N LEU A 160 -6.17 3.17 -5.75
CA LEU A 160 -4.84 3.51 -6.25
C LEU A 160 -4.58 5.02 -6.25
N PHE A 161 -5.59 5.85 -6.54
CA PHE A 161 -5.49 7.30 -6.43
C PHE A 161 -5.25 7.74 -4.99
N ILE A 162 -5.99 7.18 -4.03
CA ILE A 162 -5.80 7.46 -2.60
C ILE A 162 -4.40 7.01 -2.17
N ALA A 163 -3.99 5.79 -2.53
CA ALA A 163 -2.67 5.27 -2.21
C ALA A 163 -1.57 6.19 -2.73
N LYS A 164 -1.62 6.54 -4.02
CA LYS A 164 -0.66 7.44 -4.65
C LYS A 164 -0.60 8.78 -3.92
N THR A 165 -1.76 9.42 -3.69
CA THR A 165 -1.84 10.71 -3.02
C THR A 165 -1.24 10.68 -1.60
N LEU A 166 -1.56 9.64 -0.82
CA LEU A 166 -1.07 9.51 0.55
C LEU A 166 0.44 9.28 0.58
N LEU A 167 0.94 8.36 -0.25
CA LEU A 167 2.36 8.00 -0.26
C LEU A 167 3.23 9.13 -0.83
N GLU A 168 2.81 9.80 -1.91
CA GLU A 168 3.54 10.95 -2.46
C GLU A 168 3.66 12.11 -1.45
N ARG A 169 2.66 12.31 -0.58
CA ARG A 169 2.75 13.29 0.53
C ARG A 169 3.83 12.96 1.54
N THR A 170 4.25 11.70 1.63
CA THR A 170 5.37 11.27 2.49
C THR A 170 6.72 11.33 1.78
N GLY A 171 6.75 11.79 0.53
CA GLY A 171 7.93 11.89 -0.31
C GLY A 171 8.19 10.64 -1.17
N ALA A 172 7.25 9.72 -1.27
CA ALA A 172 7.37 8.56 -2.16
C ALA A 172 7.25 8.94 -3.64
N ARG A 173 7.86 8.11 -4.48
CA ARG A 173 7.59 8.01 -5.91
C ARG A 173 6.94 6.66 -6.18
N LEU A 174 5.89 6.63 -7.01
CA LEU A 174 5.21 5.41 -7.39
C LEU A 174 5.33 5.19 -8.89
N SER A 175 5.67 3.95 -9.27
CA SER A 175 5.56 3.47 -10.63
C SER A 175 4.68 2.22 -10.71
N PHE A 176 4.02 2.06 -11.86
CA PHE A 176 3.06 1.00 -12.12
C PHE A 176 3.46 0.28 -13.41
N GLY A 177 3.46 -1.04 -13.34
CA GLY A 177 3.80 -1.90 -14.45
C GLY A 177 3.11 -3.24 -14.34
N ASN A 178 3.49 -4.14 -15.21
CA ASN A 178 3.11 -5.54 -15.14
C ASN A 178 4.38 -6.38 -14.96
N GLY A 179 4.25 -7.49 -14.25
CA GLY A 179 5.27 -8.50 -14.15
C GLY A 179 5.62 -9.06 -15.54
N ASN A 180 6.47 -10.06 -15.61
CA ASN A 180 7.04 -10.53 -16.85
C ASN A 180 5.96 -10.86 -17.91
N THR A 181 5.78 -9.95 -18.88
CA THR A 181 4.83 -10.08 -20.00
C THR A 181 5.45 -10.75 -21.22
N GLN A 182 6.72 -11.16 -21.16
CA GLN A 182 7.33 -11.90 -22.26
C GLN A 182 6.75 -13.31 -22.34
N PRO A 183 6.50 -13.83 -23.53
CA PRO A 183 6.07 -15.20 -23.72
C PRO A 183 7.24 -16.14 -23.36
N ASP A 184 7.31 -16.49 -22.08
CA ASP A 184 8.23 -17.49 -21.55
C ASP A 184 7.49 -18.84 -21.54
N PRO A 185 8.09 -19.95 -21.98
CA PRO A 185 7.52 -21.28 -21.81
C PRO A 185 7.28 -21.66 -20.33
N HIS A 186 7.91 -20.94 -19.40
CA HIS A 186 7.62 -20.99 -17.97
C HIS A 186 7.16 -19.61 -17.52
N PRO A 187 5.83 -19.31 -17.55
CA PRO A 187 5.33 -18.01 -17.11
C PRO A 187 5.78 -17.76 -15.68
N SER A 188 6.45 -16.64 -15.49
CA SER A 188 6.83 -16.18 -14.15
C SER A 188 5.60 -16.20 -13.26
N GLU A 189 5.72 -16.72 -12.04
CA GLU A 189 4.61 -16.73 -11.08
C GLU A 189 4.08 -15.30 -10.80
N ARG A 190 4.94 -14.29 -10.96
CA ARG A 190 4.68 -12.86 -10.75
C ARG A 190 4.27 -12.16 -12.05
N CYS A 191 3.26 -12.68 -12.73
CA CYS A 191 2.87 -12.23 -14.06
C CYS A 191 1.81 -11.11 -14.08
N GLY A 192 1.25 -10.76 -12.93
CA GLY A 192 0.18 -9.77 -12.81
C GLY A 192 0.67 -8.33 -12.72
N ALA A 193 0.00 -7.51 -11.90
CA ALA A 193 0.42 -6.14 -11.68
C ALA A 193 1.71 -6.05 -10.87
N LEU A 194 2.49 -5.02 -11.16
CA LEU A 194 3.65 -4.61 -10.40
C LEU A 194 3.47 -3.15 -9.98
N ILE A 195 3.60 -2.91 -8.70
CA ILE A 195 3.63 -1.57 -8.12
C ILE A 195 4.96 -1.40 -7.40
N GLU A 196 5.68 -0.36 -7.76
CA GLU A 196 6.93 0.04 -7.10
C GLU A 196 6.70 1.34 -6.35
N VAL A 197 7.16 1.40 -5.11
CA VAL A 197 7.11 2.59 -4.26
C VAL A 197 8.50 2.84 -3.69
N THR A 198 9.09 3.98 -4.03
CA THR A 198 10.44 4.35 -3.59
C THR A 198 10.39 5.61 -2.76
N TRP A 199 11.03 5.59 -1.59
CA TRP A 199 11.25 6.76 -0.74
C TRP A 199 12.73 7.08 -0.64
N PRO A 200 13.10 8.38 -0.72
CA PRO A 200 14.37 8.80 -0.15
C PRO A 200 14.39 8.46 1.35
N ARG A 201 15.41 7.77 1.79
CA ARG A 201 15.51 7.27 3.16
C ARG A 201 15.38 8.39 4.20
N ALA A 202 15.97 9.55 3.92
CA ALA A 202 15.88 10.74 4.76
C ALA A 202 14.45 11.24 5.03
N LYS A 203 13.45 10.84 4.22
CA LYS A 203 12.05 11.27 4.37
C LYS A 203 11.23 10.41 5.32
N ILE A 204 11.58 9.15 5.47
CA ILE A 204 10.79 8.21 6.28
C ILE A 204 11.60 7.45 7.32
N ASP A 205 12.93 7.33 7.19
CA ASP A 205 13.79 6.70 8.20
C ASP A 205 13.80 7.58 9.46
N ALA A 206 13.44 7.00 10.58
CA ALA A 206 13.33 7.70 11.86
C ALA A 206 14.72 8.05 12.46
N LEU A 207 15.77 7.37 11.98
CA LEU A 207 17.14 7.56 12.44
C LEU A 207 17.97 8.45 11.51
N GLN A 208 17.38 8.96 10.43
CA GLN A 208 18.08 9.76 9.43
C GLN A 208 17.38 11.08 9.13
N GLY A 209 18.15 12.06 8.65
CA GLY A 209 17.66 13.34 8.17
C GLY A 209 16.93 14.18 9.20
N GLU A 210 15.89 14.87 8.77
CA GLU A 210 15.07 15.76 9.62
C GLU A 210 14.26 14.99 10.69
N ASN A 211 14.19 13.67 10.59
CA ASN A 211 13.43 12.81 11.50
C ASN A 211 14.28 12.28 12.65
N ALA A 212 15.59 12.43 12.61
CA ALA A 212 16.50 11.99 13.66
C ALA A 212 16.30 12.85 14.91
N ILE A 213 15.46 12.37 15.84
CA ILE A 213 15.29 12.99 17.14
C ILE A 213 16.35 12.40 18.06
N PRO A 214 17.26 13.21 18.65
CA PRO A 214 18.21 12.71 19.62
C PRO A 214 17.45 12.03 20.77
N LEU A 215 17.80 10.80 21.09
CA LEU A 215 17.35 10.17 22.32
C LEU A 215 17.80 11.04 23.48
N GLY A 216 16.86 11.49 24.32
CA GLY A 216 17.19 12.27 25.52
C GLY A 216 18.16 11.50 26.39
N GLU A 217 19.20 12.19 26.92
CA GLU A 217 20.12 11.57 27.85
C GLU A 217 19.35 11.11 29.11
N ASN A 218 19.51 9.82 29.44
CA ASN A 218 19.04 9.30 30.72
C ASN A 218 19.83 9.97 31.85
N LYS A 219 19.22 10.92 32.58
CA LYS A 219 19.81 11.48 33.77
C LYS A 219 19.81 10.41 34.86
N TRP A 220 20.97 10.10 35.40
CA TRP A 220 21.09 9.27 36.59
C TRP A 220 20.39 9.95 37.76
N ILE A 221 19.54 9.22 38.47
CA ILE A 221 19.00 9.68 39.75
C ILE A 221 20.07 9.31 40.80
N GLU A 222 20.75 10.30 41.33
CA GLU A 222 21.57 10.12 42.50
C GLU A 222 20.64 9.86 43.72
N VAL A 223 20.78 8.65 44.33
CA VAL A 223 20.04 8.24 45.52
C VAL A 223 20.86 8.56 46.73
#